data_e11d3d2478ce19598bcb4ebeb757884b
#
_entry.id   e11d3d2478ce19598bcb4ebeb757884b
#
_cell.length_a   1.000
_cell.length_b   1.000
_cell.length_c   1.000
_cell.angle_alpha   90.00
_cell.angle_beta   90.00
_cell.angle_gamma   90.00
#
_symmetry.space_group_name_H-M   'P 1'
#
loop_
_entity.id
_entity.type
_entity.pdbx_description
1 polymer ?
#
loop_
_entity_poly.entity_id
_entity_poly.type
_entity_poly.pdbx_seq_one_letter_code
_entity_poly.pdbx_strand_id
1 'polypeptide(L)'
;MKRLDVRIEDEVYVDLTEFYKYNLKRHPALDEVTVLKKEQRLIKALNDLGTIALTDHKQTKHLPWIRKGYKDYYVEGFHFGYRIETLPTGERVVVVYEACHELLFF
;
A
#
# COMPACT_ATOMS: atom_id res chain seq x y z
N MET A 1 13.69 16.78 10.10
CA MET A 1 12.57 16.65 9.16
C MET A 1 11.41 15.94 9.84
N LYS A 2 10.24 16.52 9.78
CA LYS A 2 9.08 15.95 10.46
C LYS A 2 8.49 14.81 9.65
N ARG A 3 8.40 13.63 10.26
CA ARG A 3 7.78 12.47 9.64
C ARG A 3 6.27 12.50 9.90
N LEU A 4 5.47 12.19 8.88
CA LEU A 4 4.03 12.01 9.03
C LEU A 4 3.73 10.61 9.54
N ASP A 5 2.69 10.48 10.36
CA ASP A 5 2.18 9.17 10.72
C ASP A 5 1.55 8.49 9.51
N VAL A 6 1.63 7.18 9.48
CA VAL A 6 1.05 6.37 8.40
C VAL A 6 -0.06 5.51 8.99
N ARG A 7 -1.25 5.63 8.42
CA ARG A 7 -2.40 4.78 8.74
C ARG A 7 -2.67 3.87 7.57
N ILE A 8 -2.88 2.60 7.85
CA ILE A 8 -3.14 1.59 6.84
C ILE A 8 -4.56 1.09 7.05
N GLU A 9 -5.44 1.33 6.06
CA GLU A 9 -6.83 0.89 6.13
C GLU A 9 -6.94 -0.63 6.04
N ASP A 10 -7.99 -1.18 6.63
CA ASP A 10 -8.22 -2.63 6.66
C ASP A 10 -8.27 -3.24 5.27
N GLU A 11 -8.77 -2.51 4.28
CA GLU A 11 -8.84 -2.96 2.89
C GLU A 11 -7.47 -3.35 2.34
N VAL A 12 -6.40 -2.69 2.76
CA VAL A 12 -5.03 -3.03 2.34
C VAL A 12 -4.67 -4.45 2.79
N TYR A 13 -4.99 -4.78 4.05
CA TYR A 13 -4.72 -6.11 4.59
C TYR A 13 -5.56 -7.17 3.88
N VAL A 14 -6.82 -6.85 3.61
CA VAL A 14 -7.72 -7.75 2.86
C VAL A 14 -7.17 -8.01 1.46
N ASP A 15 -6.76 -6.96 0.74
CA ASP A 15 -6.21 -7.08 -0.61
C ASP A 15 -4.95 -7.95 -0.63
N LEU A 16 -4.05 -7.75 0.31
CA LEU A 16 -2.82 -8.54 0.41
C LEU A 16 -3.12 -9.99 0.79
N THR A 17 -4.00 -10.21 1.75
CA THR A 17 -4.35 -11.54 2.21
C THR A 17 -5.02 -12.36 1.10
N GLU A 18 -5.96 -11.76 0.39
CA GLU A 18 -6.65 -12.44 -0.72
C GLU A 18 -5.70 -12.78 -1.85
N PHE A 19 -4.80 -11.87 -2.21
CA PHE A 19 -3.81 -12.12 -3.25
C PHE A 19 -2.92 -13.31 -2.89
N TYR A 20 -2.35 -13.33 -1.69
CA TYR A 20 -1.46 -14.40 -1.26
C TYR A 20 -2.19 -15.73 -1.05
N LYS A 21 -3.41 -15.69 -0.54
CA LYS A 21 -4.25 -16.87 -0.40
C LYS A 21 -4.51 -17.54 -1.75
N TYR A 22 -4.81 -16.75 -2.77
CA TYR A 22 -5.00 -17.25 -4.13
C TYR A 22 -3.72 -17.88 -4.67
N ASN A 23 -2.57 -17.24 -4.45
CA ASN A 23 -1.28 -17.75 -4.93
C ASN A 23 -0.83 -19.01 -4.21
N LEU A 24 -1.12 -19.14 -2.93
CA LEU A 24 -0.83 -20.39 -2.18
C LEU A 24 -1.55 -21.59 -2.77
N LYS A 25 -2.78 -21.42 -3.23
CA LYS A 25 -3.53 -22.49 -3.89
C LYS A 25 -2.93 -22.90 -5.22
N ARG A 26 -2.38 -21.95 -5.98
CA ARG A 26 -1.86 -22.18 -7.32
C ARG A 26 -0.39 -22.58 -7.35
N HIS A 27 0.35 -22.26 -6.31
CA HIS A 27 1.79 -22.50 -6.23
C HIS A 27 2.13 -23.22 -4.92
N PRO A 28 2.02 -24.56 -4.90
CA PRO A 28 2.27 -25.36 -3.70
C PRO A 28 3.67 -25.18 -3.09
N ALA A 29 4.63 -24.71 -3.90
CA ALA A 29 5.99 -24.43 -3.42
C ALA A 29 6.07 -23.17 -2.53
N LEU A 30 5.03 -22.33 -2.55
CA LEU A 30 4.96 -21.13 -1.73
C LEU A 30 4.33 -21.51 -0.39
N ASP A 31 5.09 -21.38 0.70
CA ASP A 31 4.59 -21.71 2.03
C ASP A 31 4.06 -20.49 2.79
N GLU A 32 3.31 -20.72 3.86
CA GLU A 32 2.70 -19.68 4.68
C GLU A 32 3.75 -18.79 5.35
N VAL A 33 4.89 -19.34 5.75
CA VAL A 33 5.97 -18.59 6.40
C VAL A 33 6.56 -17.58 5.42
N THR A 34 6.80 -17.99 4.17
CA THR A 34 7.31 -17.12 3.12
C THR A 34 6.33 -15.99 2.83
N VAL A 35 5.03 -16.29 2.75
CA VAL A 35 3.98 -15.30 2.53
C VAL A 35 3.94 -14.30 3.67
N LEU A 36 3.97 -14.77 4.91
CA LEU A 36 3.96 -13.89 6.08
C LEU A 36 5.14 -12.93 6.09
N LYS A 37 6.34 -13.41 5.75
CA LYS A 37 7.53 -12.57 5.64
C LYS A 37 7.39 -11.50 4.56
N LYS A 38 6.79 -11.85 3.41
CA LYS A 38 6.54 -10.89 2.34
C LYS A 38 5.54 -9.81 2.76
N GLU A 39 4.45 -10.20 3.42
CA GLU A 39 3.47 -9.26 3.96
C GLU A 39 4.10 -8.30 4.96
N GLN A 40 4.91 -8.82 5.88
CA GLN A 40 5.61 -8.01 6.88
C GLN A 40 6.56 -7.00 6.25
N ARG A 41 7.28 -7.38 5.19
CA ARG A 41 8.15 -6.46 4.45
C ARG A 41 7.36 -5.36 3.77
N LEU A 42 6.20 -5.68 3.19
CA LEU A 42 5.34 -4.69 2.56
C LEU A 42 4.80 -3.69 3.59
N ILE A 43 4.32 -4.19 4.72
CA ILE A 43 3.82 -3.32 5.80
C ILE A 43 4.93 -2.42 6.35
N LYS A 44 6.12 -2.97 6.52
CA LYS A 44 7.29 -2.18 6.96
C LYS A 44 7.62 -1.08 5.95
N ALA A 45 7.60 -1.41 4.64
CA ALA A 45 7.85 -0.44 3.59
C ALA A 45 6.81 0.67 3.57
N LEU A 46 5.53 0.35 3.86
CA LEU A 46 4.47 1.35 3.93
C LEU A 46 4.71 2.37 5.04
N ASN A 47 5.33 1.96 6.14
CA ASN A 47 5.66 2.90 7.22
C ASN A 47 6.67 3.97 6.77
N ASP A 48 7.48 3.69 5.75
CA ASP A 48 8.42 4.66 5.21
C ASP A 48 7.73 5.78 4.43
N LEU A 49 6.46 5.59 4.04
CA LEU A 49 5.69 6.64 3.38
C LEU A 49 5.55 7.90 4.21
N GLY A 50 5.64 7.80 5.53
CA GLY A 50 5.59 8.96 6.41
C GLY A 50 6.66 10.00 6.09
N THR A 51 7.80 9.56 5.56
CA THR A 51 8.89 10.44 5.11
C THR A 51 8.83 10.68 3.61
N ILE A 52 8.62 9.63 2.84
CA ILE A 52 8.62 9.68 1.36
C ILE A 52 7.51 10.58 0.82
N ALA A 53 6.32 10.52 1.42
CA ALA A 53 5.16 11.27 0.98
C ALA A 53 5.34 12.79 1.04
N LEU A 54 6.30 13.28 1.84
CA LEU A 54 6.60 14.70 1.95
C LEU A 54 7.43 15.22 0.77
N THR A 55 8.19 14.34 0.12
CA THR A 55 9.15 14.74 -0.91
C THR A 55 8.86 14.13 -2.28
N ASP A 56 8.13 13.02 -2.32
CA ASP A 56 7.90 12.27 -3.54
C ASP A 56 6.40 12.24 -3.88
N HIS A 57 6.03 12.97 -4.94
CA HIS A 57 4.65 13.08 -5.39
C HIS A 57 4.39 12.18 -6.60
N LYS A 58 4.32 10.89 -6.38
CA LYS A 58 4.06 9.95 -7.46
C LYS A 58 2.59 9.93 -7.86
N GLN A 59 2.35 10.24 -9.12
CA GLN A 59 1.01 10.20 -9.70
C GLN A 59 0.75 8.81 -10.26
N THR A 60 -0.48 8.34 -10.08
CA THR A 60 -0.92 7.08 -10.68
C THR A 60 -1.51 7.31 -12.07
N LYS A 61 -1.40 6.29 -12.93
CA LYS A 61 -2.10 6.23 -14.21
C LYS A 61 -3.35 5.35 -14.12
N HIS A 62 -3.57 4.72 -12.98
CA HIS A 62 -4.73 3.85 -12.76
C HIS A 62 -5.98 4.69 -12.58
N LEU A 63 -6.90 4.63 -13.55
CA LEU A 63 -8.05 5.51 -13.60
C LEU A 63 -8.92 5.51 -12.34
N PRO A 64 -9.27 4.35 -11.74
CA PRO A 64 -10.04 4.34 -10.49
C PRO A 64 -9.36 5.12 -9.37
N TRP A 65 -8.03 5.06 -9.29
CA TRP A 65 -7.27 5.76 -8.25
C TRP A 65 -7.15 7.25 -8.54
N ILE A 66 -7.05 7.63 -9.81
CA ILE A 66 -7.07 9.05 -10.21
C ILE A 66 -8.39 9.68 -9.74
N ARG A 67 -9.51 9.00 -9.94
CA ARG A 67 -10.83 9.48 -9.54
C ARG A 67 -10.98 9.64 -8.03
N LYS A 68 -10.27 8.82 -7.27
CA LYS A 68 -10.26 8.87 -5.80
C LYS A 68 -9.23 9.84 -5.25
N GLY A 69 -8.40 10.42 -6.12
CA GLY A 69 -7.33 11.33 -5.71
C GLY A 69 -6.14 10.64 -5.05
N TYR A 70 -5.96 9.36 -5.31
CA TYR A 70 -4.84 8.60 -4.72
C TYR A 70 -3.53 8.89 -5.44
N LYS A 71 -2.44 8.83 -4.67
CA LYS A 71 -1.07 8.75 -5.17
C LYS A 71 -0.64 7.30 -5.14
N ASP A 72 0.38 6.97 -5.91
CA ASP A 72 0.84 5.60 -6.11
C ASP A 72 2.21 5.40 -5.47
N TYR A 73 2.31 4.41 -4.59
CA TYR A 73 3.58 3.95 -4.05
C TYR A 73 3.79 2.50 -4.47
N TYR A 74 4.81 2.28 -5.31
CA TYR A 74 5.14 0.94 -5.80
C TYR A 74 6.30 0.36 -5.01
N VAL A 75 6.09 -0.84 -4.47
CA VAL A 75 7.12 -1.57 -3.74
C VAL A 75 6.89 -3.08 -3.85
N GLU A 76 7.95 -3.81 -4.18
CA GLU A 76 7.95 -5.29 -4.24
C GLU A 76 6.76 -5.90 -5.00
N GLY A 77 6.43 -5.34 -6.15
CA GLY A 77 5.39 -5.88 -7.02
C GLY A 77 3.96 -5.42 -6.69
N PHE A 78 3.79 -4.56 -5.70
CA PHE A 78 2.49 -4.00 -5.34
C PHE A 78 2.46 -2.49 -5.51
N HIS A 79 1.32 -1.99 -6.00
CA HIS A 79 0.98 -0.59 -5.97
C HIS A 79 0.09 -0.32 -4.76
N PHE A 80 0.40 0.74 -4.03
CA PHE A 80 -0.41 1.17 -2.89
C PHE A 80 -0.98 2.55 -3.16
N GLY A 81 -2.31 2.65 -3.10
CA GLY A 81 -3.00 3.92 -3.26
C GLY A 81 -3.09 4.64 -1.92
N TYR A 82 -2.54 5.86 -1.84
CA TYR A 82 -2.52 6.62 -0.61
C TYR A 82 -2.90 8.08 -0.83
N ARG A 83 -3.28 8.74 0.24
CA ARG A 83 -3.52 10.18 0.28
C ARG A 83 -2.91 10.77 1.55
N ILE A 84 -2.57 12.04 1.50
CA ILE A 84 -2.23 12.80 2.70
C ILE A 84 -3.50 13.48 3.17
N GLU A 85 -3.99 13.08 4.34
CA GLU A 85 -5.22 13.60 4.93
C GLU A 85 -4.91 14.58 6.06
N THR A 86 -5.78 15.57 6.23
CA THR A 86 -5.68 16.51 7.34
C THR A 86 -6.69 16.15 8.40
N LEU A 87 -6.23 15.93 9.63
CA LEU A 87 -7.09 15.63 10.77
C LEU A 87 -7.78 16.92 11.27
N PRO A 88 -8.89 16.77 12.07
CA PRO A 88 -9.54 17.94 12.68
C PRO A 88 -8.59 18.81 13.51
N THR A 89 -7.51 18.23 14.06
CA THR A 89 -6.48 18.94 14.81
C THR A 89 -5.54 19.78 13.94
N GLY A 90 -5.63 19.66 12.61
CA GLY A 90 -4.70 20.27 11.67
C GLY A 90 -3.48 19.44 11.35
N GLU A 91 -3.27 18.32 12.03
CA GLU A 91 -2.18 17.40 11.71
C GLU A 91 -2.46 16.66 10.40
N ARG A 92 -1.39 16.43 9.63
CA ARG A 92 -1.48 15.65 8.41
C ARG A 92 -0.98 14.24 8.67
N VAL A 93 -1.66 13.27 8.07
CA VAL A 93 -1.30 11.86 8.13
C VAL A 93 -1.35 11.26 6.74
N VAL A 94 -0.52 10.24 6.50
CA VAL A 94 -0.60 9.44 5.28
C VAL A 94 -1.60 8.31 5.54
N VAL A 95 -2.59 8.18 4.66
CA VAL A 95 -3.55 7.08 4.75
C VAL A 95 -3.39 6.21 3.50
N VAL A 96 -3.08 4.94 3.71
CA VAL A 96 -3.00 3.94 2.64
C VAL A 96 -4.35 3.25 2.56
N TYR A 97 -5.02 3.39 1.41
CA TYR A 97 -6.40 2.94 1.24
C TYR A 97 -6.53 1.59 0.55
N GLU A 98 -5.70 1.33 -0.46
CA GLU A 98 -5.83 0.12 -1.28
C GLU A 98 -4.46 -0.40 -1.67
N ALA A 99 -4.39 -1.72 -1.92
CA ALA A 99 -3.23 -2.37 -2.50
C ALA A 99 -3.65 -3.11 -3.76
N CYS A 100 -2.81 -3.11 -4.78
CA CYS A 100 -3.07 -3.83 -6.02
C CYS A 100 -1.77 -4.41 -6.57
N HIS A 101 -1.77 -5.71 -6.85
CA HIS A 101 -0.59 -6.34 -7.46
C HIS A 101 -0.37 -5.78 -8.88
N GLU A 102 0.88 -5.62 -9.28
CA GLU A 102 1.24 -5.01 -10.57
C GLU A 102 0.59 -5.69 -11.78
N LEU A 103 0.35 -7.00 -11.72
CA LEU A 103 -0.28 -7.74 -12.82
C LEU A 103 -1.77 -7.40 -12.98
N LEU A 104 -2.40 -6.84 -11.97
CA LEU A 104 -3.81 -6.45 -11.95
C LEU A 104 -4.00 -4.94 -12.06
N PHE A 105 -2.94 -4.20 -12.16
CA PHE A 105 -2.94 -2.75 -12.13
C PHE A 105 -2.93 -2.20 -13.55
N PHE A 106 -4.09 -1.73 -14.00
CA PHE A 106 -4.26 -1.20 -15.37
C PHE A 106 -4.55 0.29 -15.37
#